data_86ef532c5f2e022bf9e4a92f993aa137
#
_entry.id   86ef532c5f2e022bf9e4a92f993aa137
#
_cell.length_a   1.000
_cell.length_b   1.000
_cell.length_c   1.000
_cell.angle_alpha   90.00
_cell.angle_beta   90.00
_cell.angle_gamma   90.00
#
_symmetry.space_group_name_H-M   'P 1'
#
loop_
_entity.id
_entity.type
_entity.pdbx_description
1 polymer ?
#
loop_
_entity_poly.entity_id
_entity_poly.type
_entity_poly.pdbx_seq_one_letter_code
_entity_poly.pdbx_strand_id
1 'polypeptide(L)'
;MQPQGHVQVVTALVDDGLDPQAALDRPRFCIREGETGGGVALEAGIGPRVVAELAGMGHPVETVSGYARAIFGRGQIILRQAENGVLWGGSDPRADGCAMSL
;
A
#
# COMPACT_ATOMS: atom_id res chain seq x y z
N MET A 1 1.75 10.88 -3.30
CA MET A 1 1.43 9.48 -2.95
C MET A 1 0.12 8.96 -3.53
N GLN A 2 -0.89 9.79 -3.72
CA GLN A 2 -2.21 9.30 -4.19
C GLN A 2 -2.16 8.44 -5.47
N PRO A 3 -1.56 8.86 -6.58
CA PRO A 3 -1.53 8.01 -7.78
C PRO A 3 -0.84 6.67 -7.54
N GLN A 4 0.27 6.69 -6.85
CA GLN A 4 1.05 5.48 -6.53
C GLN A 4 0.28 4.53 -5.61
N GLY A 5 -0.37 5.08 -4.60
CA GLY A 5 -1.19 4.31 -3.67
C GLY A 5 -2.40 3.67 -4.34
N HIS A 6 -3.09 4.41 -5.19
CA HIS A 6 -4.22 3.89 -5.96
C HIS A 6 -3.81 2.74 -6.88
N VAL A 7 -2.71 2.88 -7.62
CA VAL A 7 -2.20 1.80 -8.49
C VAL A 7 -1.93 0.53 -7.68
N GLN A 8 -1.24 0.64 -6.57
CA GLN A 8 -0.88 -0.50 -5.74
C GLN A 8 -2.12 -1.21 -5.16
N VAL A 9 -3.07 -0.44 -4.63
CA VAL A 9 -4.30 -0.98 -4.02
C VAL A 9 -5.22 -1.58 -5.09
N VAL A 10 -5.44 -0.89 -6.20
CA VAL A 10 -6.32 -1.40 -7.27
C VAL A 10 -5.73 -2.66 -7.89
N THR A 11 -4.43 -2.71 -8.14
CA THR A 11 -3.74 -3.90 -8.64
C THR A 11 -3.90 -5.09 -7.68
N ALA A 12 -3.76 -4.83 -6.38
CA ALA A 12 -3.95 -5.87 -5.36
C ALA A 12 -5.37 -6.46 -5.37
N LEU A 13 -6.38 -5.60 -5.55
CA LEU A 13 -7.79 -6.04 -5.60
C LEU A 13 -8.13 -6.76 -6.91
N VAL A 14 -7.72 -6.18 -8.05
CA VAL A 14 -8.18 -6.62 -9.39
C VAL A 14 -7.29 -7.73 -9.95
N ASP A 15 -5.98 -7.54 -9.94
CA ASP A 15 -5.04 -8.48 -10.56
C ASP A 15 -4.65 -9.62 -9.61
N ASP A 16 -4.41 -9.31 -8.35
CA ASP A 16 -3.97 -10.30 -7.36
C ASP A 16 -5.14 -10.94 -6.58
N GLY A 17 -6.35 -10.43 -6.76
CA GLY A 17 -7.57 -10.99 -6.16
C GLY A 17 -7.63 -10.90 -4.63
N LEU A 18 -6.94 -9.95 -4.02
CA LEU A 18 -6.96 -9.77 -2.57
C LEU A 18 -8.30 -9.17 -2.12
N ASP A 19 -8.72 -9.52 -0.90
CA ASP A 19 -9.84 -8.82 -0.27
C ASP A 19 -9.44 -7.38 0.15
N PRO A 20 -10.41 -6.51 0.48
CA PRO A 20 -10.11 -5.12 0.84
C PRO A 20 -9.11 -4.96 1.98
N GLN A 21 -9.22 -5.74 3.04
CA GLN A 21 -8.31 -5.63 4.17
C GLN A 21 -6.90 -6.11 3.81
N ALA A 22 -6.78 -7.24 3.12
CA ALA A 22 -5.49 -7.75 2.66
C ALA A 22 -4.80 -6.78 1.69
N ALA A 23 -5.55 -6.13 0.81
CA ALA A 23 -5.03 -5.12 -0.09
C ALA A 23 -4.48 -3.90 0.65
N LEU A 24 -5.15 -3.47 1.73
CA LEU A 24 -4.68 -2.37 2.57
C LEU A 24 -3.48 -2.76 3.45
N ASP A 25 -3.45 -3.99 3.94
CA ASP A 25 -2.37 -4.49 4.80
C ASP A 25 -1.06 -4.73 4.03
N ARG A 26 -1.14 -4.89 2.72
CA ARG A 26 0.02 -5.14 1.87
C ARG A 26 1.05 -4.02 1.99
N PRO A 27 2.34 -4.34 2.19
CA PRO A 27 3.40 -3.34 2.22
C PRO A 27 3.47 -2.55 0.91
N ARG A 28 3.69 -1.24 1.03
CA ARG A 28 3.69 -0.30 -0.11
C ARG A 28 5.05 0.30 -0.34
N PHE A 29 5.20 0.89 -1.51
CA PHE A 29 6.32 1.78 -1.82
C PHE A 29 5.83 3.20 -2.07
N CYS A 30 6.74 4.15 -1.95
CA CYS A 30 6.49 5.56 -2.27
C CYS A 30 7.74 6.15 -2.91
N ILE A 31 7.60 6.68 -4.10
CA ILE A 31 8.65 7.46 -4.75
C ILE A 31 8.61 8.86 -4.14
N ARG A 32 9.74 9.29 -3.58
CA ARG A 32 9.84 10.62 -2.95
C ARG A 32 10.05 11.66 -4.03
N GLU A 33 9.14 12.64 -4.07
CA GLU A 33 9.25 13.78 -4.99
C GLU A 33 10.30 14.77 -4.50
N GLY A 34 10.95 15.45 -5.46
CA GLY A 34 11.83 16.59 -5.19
C GLY A 34 13.24 16.25 -4.72
N GLU A 35 13.62 15.00 -4.60
CA GLU A 35 15.00 14.60 -4.33
C GLU A 35 15.74 14.32 -5.64
N THR A 36 16.93 14.89 -5.77
CA THR A 36 17.81 14.58 -6.90
C THR A 36 18.19 13.10 -6.85
N GLY A 37 17.71 12.32 -7.82
CA GLY A 37 17.98 10.89 -7.89
C GLY A 37 16.80 9.99 -7.50
N GLY A 38 15.65 10.55 -7.14
CA GLY A 38 14.39 9.79 -7.00
C GLY A 38 14.43 8.70 -5.94
N GLY A 39 14.57 9.04 -4.67
CA GLY A 39 14.54 8.08 -3.57
C GLY A 39 13.24 7.28 -3.49
N VAL A 40 13.33 6.01 -3.17
CA VAL A 40 12.17 5.12 -2.99
C VAL A 40 12.09 4.67 -1.55
N ALA A 41 11.00 5.02 -0.89
CA ALA A 41 10.66 4.49 0.41
C ALA A 41 9.95 3.15 0.24
N LEU A 42 10.44 2.13 0.92
CA LEU A 42 9.85 0.80 0.96
C LEU A 42 9.33 0.52 2.37
N GLU A 43 8.08 0.13 2.46
CA GLU A 43 7.49 -0.20 3.75
C GLU A 43 8.10 -1.48 4.33
N ALA A 44 8.32 -1.49 5.64
CA ALA A 44 8.71 -2.69 6.35
C ALA A 44 7.72 -3.83 6.08
N GLY A 45 8.22 -5.00 5.74
CA GLY A 45 7.42 -6.13 5.27
C GLY A 45 7.69 -6.50 3.81
N ILE A 46 8.24 -5.58 3.02
CA ILE A 46 8.79 -5.93 1.71
C ILE A 46 10.04 -6.78 1.92
N GLY A 47 10.09 -7.94 1.26
CA GLY A 47 11.16 -8.91 1.45
C GLY A 47 12.56 -8.34 1.20
N PRO A 48 13.59 -8.73 2.01
CA PRO A 48 14.93 -8.18 1.87
C PRO A 48 15.57 -8.46 0.49
N ARG A 49 15.18 -9.54 -0.15
CA ARG A 49 15.63 -9.85 -1.51
C ARG A 49 15.15 -8.80 -2.53
N VAL A 50 13.89 -8.38 -2.43
CA VAL A 50 13.32 -7.34 -3.29
C VAL A 50 14.03 -6.02 -3.07
N VAL A 51 14.27 -5.66 -1.80
CA VAL A 51 15.02 -4.44 -1.43
C VAL A 51 16.42 -4.46 -2.06
N ALA A 52 17.13 -5.58 -1.94
CA ALA A 52 18.48 -5.74 -2.50
C ALA A 52 18.48 -5.67 -4.04
N GLU A 53 17.51 -6.30 -4.69
CA GLU A 53 17.38 -6.26 -6.15
C GLU A 53 17.11 -4.84 -6.66
N LEU A 54 16.22 -4.09 -6.01
CA LEU A 54 15.94 -2.71 -6.37
C LEU A 54 17.18 -1.81 -6.18
N ALA A 55 17.89 -1.97 -5.09
CA ALA A 55 19.15 -1.27 -4.86
C ALA A 55 20.19 -1.61 -5.92
N GLY A 56 20.29 -2.88 -6.32
CA GLY A 56 21.17 -3.36 -7.40
C GLY A 56 20.84 -2.78 -8.76
N MET A 57 19.59 -2.40 -9.00
CA MET A 57 19.15 -1.70 -10.22
C MET A 57 19.47 -0.20 -10.22
N GLY A 58 20.03 0.32 -9.13
CA GLY A 58 20.41 1.73 -9.01
C GLY A 58 19.36 2.61 -8.31
N HIS A 59 18.32 2.04 -7.74
CA HIS A 59 17.33 2.81 -6.96
C HIS A 59 17.87 3.12 -5.57
N PRO A 60 17.89 4.41 -5.13
CA PRO A 60 18.15 4.73 -3.72
C PRO A 60 16.95 4.30 -2.88
N VAL A 61 17.09 3.22 -2.14
CA VAL A 61 15.99 2.63 -1.35
C VAL A 61 16.19 2.85 0.14
N GLU A 62 15.09 3.09 0.84
CA GLU A 62 15.03 3.23 2.29
C GLU A 62 13.86 2.42 2.83
N THR A 63 14.10 1.57 3.81
CA THR A 63 13.02 0.83 4.50
C THR A 63 12.45 1.69 5.62
N VAL A 64 11.12 1.83 5.64
CA VAL A 64 10.40 2.64 6.61
C VAL A 64 9.50 1.77 7.46
N SER A 65 9.55 1.96 8.78
CA SER A 65 8.77 1.20 9.76
C SER A 65 8.12 2.11 10.80
N GLY A 66 7.27 1.52 11.65
CA GLY A 66 6.62 2.23 12.74
C GLY A 66 5.66 3.33 12.26
N TYR A 67 5.58 4.41 13.00
CA TYR A 67 4.69 5.54 12.69
C TYR A 67 5.07 6.28 11.41
N ALA A 68 6.32 6.22 10.99
CA ALA A 68 6.78 6.82 9.74
C ALA A 68 6.08 6.22 8.51
N ARG A 69 5.47 5.04 8.63
CA ARG A 69 4.68 4.40 7.55
C ARG A 69 3.47 5.22 7.09
N ALA A 70 3.10 6.27 7.83
CA ALA A 70 2.03 7.19 7.41
C ALA A 70 2.28 7.84 6.04
N ILE A 71 3.53 7.88 5.56
CA ILE A 71 3.87 8.39 4.22
C ILE A 71 3.28 7.55 3.09
N PHE A 72 2.97 6.28 3.35
CA PHE A 72 2.41 5.36 2.34
C PHE A 72 0.91 5.55 2.13
N GLY A 73 0.35 6.55 2.73
CA GLY A 73 -1.05 6.92 2.55
C GLY A 73 -1.99 6.20 3.50
N ARG A 74 -3.27 6.53 3.33
CA ARG A 74 -4.37 6.04 4.15
C ARG A 74 -5.48 5.59 3.23
N GLY A 75 -5.87 4.35 3.34
CA GLY A 75 -6.92 3.78 2.52
C GLY A 75 -8.16 3.43 3.33
N GLN A 76 -9.30 3.61 2.70
CA GLN A 76 -10.57 3.07 3.16
C GLN A 76 -11.24 2.45 1.95
N ILE A 77 -11.62 1.20 2.02
CA ILE A 77 -12.17 0.46 0.90
C ILE A 77 -13.54 -0.09 1.27
N ILE A 78 -14.49 0.09 0.36
CA ILE A 78 -15.76 -0.65 0.37
C ILE A 78 -15.85 -1.35 -0.98
N LEU A 79 -15.82 -2.67 -0.96
CA LEU A 79 -16.03 -3.50 -2.14
C LEU A 79 -17.46 -4.03 -2.12
N ARG A 80 -18.21 -3.74 -3.18
CA ARG A 80 -19.53 -4.31 -3.38
C ARG A 80 -19.45 -5.52 -4.29
N GLN A 81 -19.88 -6.68 -3.78
CA GLN A 81 -19.98 -7.87 -4.62
C GLN A 81 -21.21 -7.76 -5.54
N ALA A 82 -20.96 -7.90 -6.85
CA ALA A 82 -22.03 -7.78 -7.84
C ALA A 82 -23.09 -8.89 -7.73
N GLU A 83 -22.66 -10.08 -7.30
CA GLU A 83 -23.52 -11.28 -7.28
C GLU A 83 -24.61 -11.22 -6.19
N ASN A 84 -24.29 -10.70 -5.01
CA ASN A 84 -25.19 -10.73 -3.84
C ASN A 84 -25.37 -9.38 -3.15
N GLY A 85 -24.68 -8.32 -3.61
CA GLY A 85 -24.74 -6.99 -3.03
C GLY A 85 -24.05 -6.84 -1.68
N VAL A 86 -23.33 -7.85 -1.20
CA VAL A 86 -22.60 -7.78 0.06
C VAL A 86 -21.50 -6.72 -0.02
N LEU A 87 -21.38 -5.93 1.05
CA LEU A 87 -20.34 -4.91 1.18
C LEU A 87 -19.20 -5.45 2.06
N TRP A 88 -18.00 -5.35 1.53
CA TRP A 88 -16.78 -5.71 2.25
C TRP A 88 -16.01 -4.44 2.58
N GLY A 89 -15.82 -4.17 3.87
CA GLY A 89 -15.09 -2.99 4.34
C GLY A 89 -13.66 -3.35 4.73
N GLY A 90 -12.73 -2.45 4.41
CA GLY A 90 -11.35 -2.51 4.87
C GLY A 90 -10.88 -1.15 5.37
N SER A 91 -10.12 -1.15 6.46
CA SER A 91 -9.52 0.06 7.03
C SER A 91 -8.01 -0.06 7.08
N ASP A 92 -7.33 1.03 6.72
CA ASP A 92 -5.87 1.06 6.66
C ASP A 92 -5.24 0.98 8.05
N PRO A 93 -4.35 0.02 8.32
CA PRO A 93 -3.68 -0.10 9.61
C PRO A 93 -2.69 1.06 9.89
N ARG A 94 -2.42 1.91 8.88
CA ARG A 94 -1.55 3.09 9.03
C ARG A 94 -2.29 4.32 9.55
N ALA A 95 -3.59 4.20 9.78
CA ALA A 95 -4.46 5.28 10.22
C ALA A 95 -5.46 4.77 11.26
N ASP A 96 -6.08 5.71 11.98
CA ASP A 96 -7.10 5.42 12.98
C ASP A 96 -8.50 5.36 12.34
N GLY A 97 -8.65 4.46 11.38
CA GLY A 97 -9.91 4.22 10.72
C GLY A 97 -10.59 2.94 11.22
N CYS A 98 -11.87 2.82 10.95
CA CYS A 98 -12.62 1.61 11.27
C CYS A 98 -13.73 1.40 10.24
N ALA A 99 -13.79 0.21 9.66
CA ALA A 99 -14.92 -0.21 8.86
C ALA A 99 -16.01 -0.75 9.80
N MET A 100 -17.18 -0.15 9.74
CA MET A 100 -18.29 -0.51 10.62
C MET A 100 -19.55 -0.74 9.80
N SER A 101 -20.35 -1.72 10.21
CA SER A 101 -21.72 -1.88 9.71
C SER A 101 -22.68 -0.98 10.50
N LEU A 102 -23.69 -0.51 9.82
CA LEU A 102 -24.79 0.22 10.45
C LEU A 102 -25.82 -0.74 11.05
#